data_3eb4ce6d40fb8eea99181b576196dabf
#
_entry.id   3eb4ce6d40fb8eea99181b576196dabf
#
_cell.length_a   1.000
_cell.length_b   1.000
_cell.length_c   1.000
_cell.angle_alpha   90.00
_cell.angle_beta   90.00
_cell.angle_gamma   90.00
#
_symmetry.space_group_name_H-M   'P 1'
#
loop_
_entity.id
_entity.type
_entity.pdbx_description
1 polymer ?
#
loop_
_entity_poly.entity_id
_entity_poly.type
_entity_poly.pdbx_seq_one_letter_code
_entity_poly.pdbx_strand_id
1 'polypeptide(L)'
;TDYTNQQLIDGRVDVMSAYITDQPFELKAQGIEVNIINPQSYGFDFYGDILYTSQAEIENHPGRAQRFRHASLKGWQYALDHPEEMIQLLKNKYNSSSSIDALRYEAQQTRKLILPDIIPLGNIEQRRLRRVADTYAELGLAKPLNEKVLKRFIFHDSAPLELAENEQAWLAKHPIIRVGVDRDFAPYEWVD
;
A
#
# COMPACT_ATOMS: atom_id res chain seq x y z
N THR A 1 -23.25 5.09 -8.72
CA THR A 1 -22.89 5.99 -7.61
C THR A 1 -21.93 6.99 -8.20
N ASP A 2 -22.33 8.25 -8.22
CA ASP A 2 -21.53 9.34 -8.77
C ASP A 2 -20.53 9.74 -7.66
N TYR A 3 -19.26 9.46 -7.85
CA TYR A 3 -18.19 9.77 -6.89
C TYR A 3 -17.70 11.22 -7.02
N THR A 4 -18.61 12.14 -7.29
CA THR A 4 -18.27 13.56 -7.42
C THR A 4 -18.42 14.27 -6.08
N ASN A 5 -17.53 15.21 -5.79
CA ASN A 5 -17.61 16.09 -4.62
C ASN A 5 -18.90 16.94 -4.60
N GLN A 6 -19.62 17.01 -5.72
CA GLN A 6 -20.77 17.89 -5.90
C GLN A 6 -21.92 17.61 -4.93
N GLN A 7 -22.13 16.34 -4.56
CA GLN A 7 -23.21 16.00 -3.61
C GLN A 7 -22.94 16.56 -2.21
N LEU A 8 -21.68 16.56 -1.77
CA LEU A 8 -21.27 17.16 -0.51
C LEU A 8 -21.33 18.70 -0.59
N ILE A 9 -20.86 19.26 -1.69
CA ILE A 9 -20.86 20.72 -1.95
C ILE A 9 -22.29 21.27 -1.94
N ASP A 10 -23.21 20.58 -2.58
CA ASP A 10 -24.63 20.97 -2.64
C ASP A 10 -25.41 20.70 -1.34
N GLY A 11 -24.76 20.12 -0.31
CA GLY A 11 -25.42 19.73 0.94
C GLY A 11 -26.45 18.60 0.78
N ARG A 12 -26.34 17.80 -0.28
CA ARG A 12 -27.22 16.65 -0.51
C ARG A 12 -26.82 15.44 0.31
N VAL A 13 -25.57 15.39 0.77
CA VAL A 13 -25.04 14.42 1.72
C VAL A 13 -24.19 15.15 2.76
N ASP A 14 -24.18 14.65 3.99
CA ASP A 14 -23.36 15.18 5.08
C ASP A 14 -21.99 14.53 5.13
N VAL A 15 -21.86 13.32 4.60
CA VAL A 15 -20.63 12.52 4.60
C VAL A 15 -20.50 11.78 3.27
N MET A 16 -19.28 11.67 2.77
CA MET A 16 -18.96 10.89 1.58
C MET A 16 -17.67 10.07 1.78
N SER A 17 -17.56 8.96 1.06
CA SER A 17 -16.30 8.23 0.93
C SER A 17 -15.34 9.02 0.04
N ALA A 18 -14.06 9.08 0.44
CA ALA A 18 -13.04 9.82 -0.27
C ALA A 18 -11.68 9.15 -0.15
N TYR A 19 -10.82 9.43 -1.12
CA TYR A 19 -9.40 9.12 -1.01
C TYR A 19 -8.65 10.32 -0.42
N ILE A 20 -7.87 10.10 0.62
CA ILE A 20 -7.06 11.16 1.25
C ILE A 20 -6.06 11.78 0.26
N THR A 21 -5.78 11.08 -0.82
CA THR A 21 -4.86 11.50 -1.89
C THR A 21 -5.52 12.44 -2.91
N ASP A 22 -6.83 12.62 -2.92
CA ASP A 22 -7.55 13.30 -4.00
C ASP A 22 -8.58 14.32 -3.47
N GLN A 23 -9.80 13.90 -3.09
CA GLN A 23 -10.93 14.77 -2.79
C GLN A 23 -10.66 15.86 -1.74
N PRO A 24 -9.88 15.66 -0.67
CA PRO A 24 -9.58 16.73 0.28
C PRO A 24 -8.84 17.91 -0.36
N PHE A 25 -7.95 17.63 -1.33
CA PHE A 25 -7.26 18.67 -2.08
C PHE A 25 -8.23 19.45 -2.97
N GLU A 26 -9.08 18.76 -3.71
CA GLU A 26 -10.04 19.38 -4.62
C GLU A 26 -11.04 20.27 -3.89
N LEU A 27 -11.57 19.82 -2.73
CA LEU A 27 -12.48 20.58 -1.90
C LEU A 27 -11.80 21.83 -1.33
N LYS A 28 -10.59 21.67 -0.80
CA LYS A 28 -9.79 22.79 -0.29
C LYS A 28 -9.46 23.81 -1.38
N ALA A 29 -9.15 23.37 -2.59
CA ALA A 29 -8.89 24.26 -3.74
C ALA A 29 -10.13 25.10 -4.12
N GLN A 30 -11.32 24.63 -3.79
CA GLN A 30 -12.60 25.34 -3.95
C GLN A 30 -12.99 26.18 -2.71
N GLY A 31 -12.11 26.26 -1.69
CA GLY A 31 -12.38 26.99 -0.46
C GLY A 31 -13.32 26.26 0.52
N ILE A 32 -13.53 24.96 0.33
CA ILE A 32 -14.42 24.16 1.17
C ILE A 32 -13.61 23.43 2.22
N GLU A 33 -13.86 23.73 3.48
CA GLU A 33 -13.27 23.04 4.61
C GLU A 33 -14.10 21.80 4.98
N VAL A 34 -13.43 20.67 5.16
CA VAL A 34 -14.05 19.41 5.54
C VAL A 34 -13.34 18.75 6.72
N ASN A 35 -14.10 18.03 7.52
CA ASN A 35 -13.55 17.16 8.55
C ASN A 35 -13.26 15.80 7.96
N ILE A 36 -12.04 15.29 8.16
CA ILE A 36 -11.62 13.98 7.67
C ILE A 36 -11.78 12.96 8.78
N ILE A 37 -12.65 11.98 8.58
CA ILE A 37 -12.79 10.81 9.43
C ILE A 37 -11.87 9.72 8.86
N ASN A 38 -10.66 9.60 9.44
CA ASN A 38 -9.71 8.58 9.01
C ASN A 38 -9.98 7.24 9.71
N PRO A 39 -10.33 6.16 9.00
CA PRO A 39 -10.58 4.85 9.59
C PRO A 39 -9.43 4.30 10.43
N GLN A 40 -8.18 4.61 10.07
CA GLN A 40 -7.00 4.19 10.83
C GLN A 40 -7.03 4.69 12.29
N SER A 41 -7.56 5.89 12.53
CA SER A 41 -7.72 6.43 13.88
C SER A 41 -8.70 5.63 14.74
N TYR A 42 -9.52 4.79 14.12
CA TYR A 42 -10.48 3.89 14.77
C TYR A 42 -10.06 2.42 14.72
N GLY A 43 -8.81 2.16 14.33
CA GLY A 43 -8.26 0.81 14.28
C GLY A 43 -8.59 0.04 12.98
N PHE A 44 -9.15 0.68 11.97
CA PHE A 44 -9.42 0.09 10.65
C PHE A 44 -8.30 0.46 9.69
N ASP A 45 -7.22 -0.29 9.74
CA ASP A 45 -6.07 -0.11 8.86
C ASP A 45 -6.10 -1.13 7.72
N PHE A 46 -6.80 -0.78 6.63
CA PHE A 46 -6.96 -1.61 5.46
C PHE A 46 -5.94 -1.23 4.38
N TYR A 47 -5.60 -2.20 3.53
CA TYR A 47 -4.87 -1.91 2.30
C TYR A 47 -5.78 -1.14 1.34
N GLY A 48 -5.28 -0.08 0.72
CA GLY A 48 -5.96 0.65 -0.34
C GLY A 48 -5.94 -0.15 -1.64
N ASP A 49 -4.77 -0.28 -2.23
CA ASP A 49 -4.58 -1.00 -3.49
C ASP A 49 -3.75 -2.25 -3.28
N ILE A 50 -4.18 -3.35 -3.93
CA ILE A 50 -3.51 -4.64 -3.87
C ILE A 50 -3.35 -5.17 -5.30
N LEU A 51 -2.12 -5.55 -5.65
CA LEU A 51 -1.87 -6.32 -6.86
C LEU A 51 -2.31 -7.76 -6.63
N TYR A 52 -3.22 -8.27 -7.46
CA TYR A 52 -3.71 -9.63 -7.36
C TYR A 52 -3.75 -10.33 -8.71
N THR A 53 -3.79 -11.67 -8.67
CA THR A 53 -3.98 -12.52 -9.83
C THR A 53 -4.79 -13.76 -9.46
N SER A 54 -5.15 -14.57 -10.45
CA SER A 54 -5.90 -15.81 -10.22
C SER A 54 -4.99 -16.94 -9.73
N GLN A 55 -5.59 -17.88 -8.99
CA GLN A 55 -4.90 -19.11 -8.59
C GLN A 55 -4.39 -19.89 -9.81
N ALA A 56 -5.19 -19.97 -10.87
CA ALA A 56 -4.79 -20.63 -12.11
C ALA A 56 -3.54 -20.01 -12.76
N GLU A 57 -3.41 -18.67 -12.69
CA GLU A 57 -2.22 -18.00 -13.20
C GLU A 57 -0.98 -18.37 -12.41
N ILE A 58 -1.11 -18.43 -11.07
CA ILE A 58 0.02 -18.80 -10.19
C ILE A 58 0.44 -20.26 -10.42
N GLU A 59 -0.54 -21.16 -10.58
CA GLU A 59 -0.27 -22.59 -10.77
C GLU A 59 0.33 -22.91 -12.14
N ASN A 60 -0.20 -22.29 -13.21
CA ASN A 60 0.21 -22.61 -14.57
C ASN A 60 1.39 -21.73 -15.07
N HIS A 61 1.53 -20.52 -14.54
CA HIS A 61 2.51 -19.55 -15.01
C HIS A 61 3.20 -18.78 -13.86
N PRO A 62 3.76 -19.45 -12.83
CA PRO A 62 4.34 -18.81 -11.65
C PRO A 62 5.42 -17.78 -11.99
N GLY A 63 6.29 -18.11 -12.95
CA GLY A 63 7.33 -17.19 -13.39
C GLY A 63 6.81 -15.92 -14.08
N ARG A 64 5.61 -15.97 -14.69
CA ARG A 64 4.98 -14.76 -15.26
C ARG A 64 4.43 -13.87 -14.16
N ALA A 65 3.73 -14.44 -13.18
CA ALA A 65 3.22 -13.73 -12.01
C ALA A 65 4.36 -13.03 -11.26
N GLN A 66 5.47 -13.73 -11.02
CA GLN A 66 6.66 -13.21 -10.36
C GLN A 66 7.29 -12.05 -11.12
N ARG A 67 7.53 -12.22 -12.44
CA ARG A 67 8.11 -11.14 -13.26
C ARG A 67 7.21 -9.92 -13.33
N PHE A 68 5.89 -10.13 -13.42
CA PHE A 68 4.95 -9.01 -13.43
C PHE A 68 4.97 -8.25 -12.10
N ARG A 69 4.92 -8.97 -10.96
CA ARG A 69 5.06 -8.38 -9.65
C ARG A 69 6.36 -7.59 -9.53
N HIS A 70 7.49 -8.18 -9.91
CA HIS A 70 8.80 -7.52 -9.86
C HIS A 70 8.83 -6.22 -10.71
N ALA A 71 8.33 -6.30 -11.93
CA ALA A 71 8.26 -5.12 -12.82
C ALA A 71 7.36 -4.02 -12.24
N SER A 72 6.22 -4.39 -11.66
CA SER A 72 5.30 -3.45 -11.03
C SER A 72 5.94 -2.77 -9.81
N LEU A 73 6.61 -3.52 -8.94
CA LEU A 73 7.30 -2.96 -7.78
C LEU A 73 8.45 -2.04 -8.18
N LYS A 74 9.21 -2.41 -9.22
CA LYS A 74 10.27 -1.56 -9.78
C LYS A 74 9.70 -0.26 -10.35
N GLY A 75 8.56 -0.33 -11.02
CA GLY A 75 7.86 0.85 -11.52
C GLY A 75 7.37 1.77 -10.41
N TRP A 76 6.80 1.20 -9.35
CA TRP A 76 6.38 1.94 -8.17
C TRP A 76 7.55 2.60 -7.44
N GLN A 77 8.66 1.88 -7.25
CA GLN A 77 9.86 2.47 -6.65
C GLN A 77 10.34 3.67 -7.45
N TYR A 78 10.45 3.49 -8.79
CA TYR A 78 10.85 4.58 -9.67
C TYR A 78 9.92 5.79 -9.57
N ALA A 79 8.62 5.57 -9.58
CA ALA A 79 7.62 6.63 -9.48
C ALA A 79 7.70 7.40 -8.15
N LEU A 80 7.94 6.70 -7.05
CA LEU A 80 8.11 7.31 -5.73
C LEU A 80 9.40 8.12 -5.60
N ASP A 81 10.45 7.71 -6.32
CA ASP A 81 11.75 8.40 -6.30
C ASP A 81 11.80 9.57 -7.30
N HIS A 82 10.93 9.57 -8.33
CA HIS A 82 10.91 10.57 -9.39
C HIS A 82 9.51 11.22 -9.59
N PRO A 83 8.88 11.77 -8.54
CA PRO A 83 7.49 12.23 -8.60
C PRO A 83 7.26 13.32 -9.66
N GLU A 84 8.16 14.29 -9.79
CA GLU A 84 7.99 15.39 -10.76
C GLU A 84 8.07 14.90 -12.21
N GLU A 85 8.94 13.93 -12.50
CA GLU A 85 8.99 13.28 -13.81
C GLU A 85 7.68 12.55 -14.12
N MET A 86 7.14 11.81 -13.15
CA MET A 86 5.86 11.12 -13.31
C MET A 86 4.71 12.11 -13.53
N ILE A 87 4.68 13.23 -12.83
CA ILE A 87 3.68 14.29 -13.04
C ILE A 87 3.75 14.82 -14.47
N GLN A 88 4.95 15.11 -14.99
CA GLN A 88 5.13 15.55 -16.38
C GLN A 88 4.72 14.48 -17.39
N LEU A 89 5.02 13.22 -17.12
CA LEU A 89 4.60 12.10 -17.94
C LEU A 89 3.07 11.97 -17.99
N LEU A 90 2.39 12.09 -16.86
CA LEU A 90 0.93 12.08 -16.76
C LEU A 90 0.30 13.23 -17.55
N LYS A 91 0.86 14.42 -17.47
CA LYS A 91 0.37 15.60 -18.22
C LYS A 91 0.60 15.47 -19.71
N ASN A 92 1.81 15.13 -20.13
CA ASN A 92 2.24 15.24 -21.52
C ASN A 92 1.88 14.00 -22.35
N LYS A 93 1.91 12.81 -21.77
CA LYS A 93 1.67 11.54 -22.48
C LYS A 93 0.28 10.97 -22.24
N TYR A 94 -0.22 11.08 -21.03
CA TYR A 94 -1.50 10.48 -20.64
C TYR A 94 -2.64 11.50 -20.54
N ASN A 95 -2.38 12.79 -20.84
CA ASN A 95 -3.37 13.87 -20.88
C ASN A 95 -4.23 13.96 -19.61
N SER A 96 -3.61 13.77 -18.43
CA SER A 96 -4.33 13.90 -17.16
C SER A 96 -5.03 15.26 -17.05
N SER A 97 -6.31 15.26 -16.69
CA SER A 97 -7.10 16.47 -16.46
C SER A 97 -6.74 17.16 -15.14
N SER A 98 -6.16 16.42 -14.18
CA SER A 98 -5.77 16.95 -12.87
C SER A 98 -4.72 18.07 -13.00
N SER A 99 -4.77 19.07 -12.12
CA SER A 99 -3.73 20.10 -12.08
C SER A 99 -2.39 19.52 -11.63
N ILE A 100 -1.30 20.21 -11.93
CA ILE A 100 0.05 19.79 -11.47
C ILE A 100 0.09 19.78 -9.93
N ASP A 101 -0.55 20.73 -9.28
CA ASP A 101 -0.59 20.79 -7.82
C ASP A 101 -1.43 19.64 -7.20
N ALA A 102 -2.52 19.23 -7.86
CA ALA A 102 -3.29 18.05 -7.46
C ALA A 102 -2.44 16.78 -7.58
N LEU A 103 -1.76 16.57 -8.70
CA LEU A 103 -0.87 15.42 -8.91
C LEU A 103 0.31 15.41 -7.91
N ARG A 104 0.85 16.57 -7.58
CA ARG A 104 1.90 16.71 -6.57
C ARG A 104 1.39 16.37 -5.17
N TYR A 105 0.20 16.84 -4.83
CA TYR A 105 -0.46 16.49 -3.57
C TYR A 105 -0.71 14.98 -3.49
N GLU A 106 -1.26 14.37 -4.54
CA GLU A 106 -1.50 12.93 -4.65
C GLU A 106 -0.20 12.13 -4.43
N ALA A 107 0.89 12.49 -5.12
CA ALA A 107 2.19 11.84 -4.97
C ALA A 107 2.71 11.92 -3.52
N GLN A 108 2.58 13.09 -2.88
CA GLN A 108 3.00 13.29 -1.50
C GLN A 108 2.17 12.45 -0.51
N GLN A 109 0.85 12.40 -0.67
CA GLN A 109 -0.01 11.59 0.21
C GLN A 109 0.22 10.09 -0.02
N THR A 110 0.36 9.68 -1.28
CA THR A 110 0.68 8.29 -1.64
C THR A 110 1.98 7.82 -0.96
N ARG A 111 3.05 8.63 -0.99
CA ARG A 111 4.29 8.30 -0.30
C ARG A 111 4.11 8.14 1.21
N LYS A 112 3.28 9.00 1.83
CA LYS A 112 2.97 8.89 3.28
C LYS A 112 2.17 7.63 3.63
N LEU A 113 1.32 7.14 2.72
CA LEU A 113 0.54 5.93 2.92
C LEU A 113 1.37 4.66 2.73
N ILE A 114 2.27 4.68 1.75
CA ILE A 114 3.14 3.54 1.42
C ILE A 114 4.28 3.38 2.42
N LEU A 115 4.83 4.48 2.94
CA LEU A 115 6.01 4.51 3.82
C LEU A 115 7.22 3.75 3.24
N PRO A 116 7.63 4.03 1.99
CA PRO A 116 8.61 3.20 1.27
C PRO A 116 10.00 3.18 1.91
N ASP A 117 10.31 4.15 2.76
CA ASP A 117 11.58 4.25 3.48
C ASP A 117 11.64 3.32 4.71
N ILE A 118 10.49 2.76 5.12
CA ILE A 118 10.34 1.93 6.32
C ILE A 118 9.82 0.54 5.97
N ILE A 119 8.84 0.48 5.05
CA ILE A 119 8.15 -0.76 4.68
C ILE A 119 8.53 -1.12 3.24
N PRO A 120 9.10 -2.30 2.98
CA PRO A 120 9.40 -2.73 1.61
C PRO A 120 8.15 -2.72 0.74
N LEU A 121 8.26 -2.16 -0.46
CA LEU A 121 7.15 -2.13 -1.42
C LEU A 121 6.62 -3.55 -1.71
N GLY A 122 5.29 -3.65 -1.74
CA GLY A 122 4.61 -4.91 -1.99
C GLY A 122 4.66 -5.90 -0.82
N ASN A 123 5.10 -5.45 0.36
CA ASN A 123 4.96 -6.25 1.57
C ASN A 123 3.49 -6.36 1.98
N ILE A 124 3.04 -7.59 2.24
CA ILE A 124 1.70 -7.88 2.73
C ILE A 124 1.81 -8.62 4.05
N GLU A 125 1.34 -7.99 5.10
CA GLU A 125 1.29 -8.54 6.45
C GLU A 125 0.08 -9.47 6.62
N GLN A 126 0.31 -10.74 6.94
CA GLN A 126 -0.75 -11.71 7.16
C GLN A 126 -1.70 -11.29 8.30
N ARG A 127 -1.17 -10.69 9.36
CA ARG A 127 -1.95 -10.21 10.50
C ARG A 127 -2.90 -9.07 10.10
N ARG A 128 -2.43 -8.17 9.25
CA ARG A 128 -3.26 -7.06 8.73
C ARG A 128 -4.39 -7.60 7.85
N LEU A 129 -4.12 -8.54 6.94
CA LEU A 129 -5.17 -9.21 6.16
C LEU A 129 -6.15 -9.98 7.04
N ARG A 130 -5.66 -10.67 8.08
CA ARG A 130 -6.53 -11.35 9.07
C ARG A 130 -7.49 -10.34 9.69
N ARG A 131 -7.00 -9.19 10.18
CA ARG A 131 -7.83 -8.16 10.79
C ARG A 131 -8.90 -7.63 9.82
N VAL A 132 -8.54 -7.42 8.56
CA VAL A 132 -9.51 -7.05 7.50
C VAL A 132 -10.62 -8.11 7.41
N ALA A 133 -10.23 -9.39 7.27
CA ALA A 133 -11.18 -10.49 7.16
C ALA A 133 -12.10 -10.62 8.39
N ASP A 134 -11.55 -10.50 9.59
CA ASP A 134 -12.28 -10.59 10.84
C ASP A 134 -13.29 -9.42 10.97
N THR A 135 -12.88 -8.20 10.62
CA THR A 135 -13.78 -7.03 10.60
C THR A 135 -14.98 -7.26 9.66
N TYR A 136 -14.76 -7.77 8.45
CA TYR A 136 -15.86 -8.07 7.54
C TYR A 136 -16.76 -9.20 8.07
N ALA A 137 -16.19 -10.18 8.75
CA ALA A 137 -16.97 -11.26 9.36
C ALA A 137 -17.81 -10.77 10.55
N GLU A 138 -17.24 -9.93 11.44
CA GLU A 138 -17.91 -9.30 12.58
C GLU A 138 -19.10 -8.43 12.14
N LEU A 139 -18.95 -7.74 11.01
CA LEU A 139 -20.01 -6.94 10.39
C LEU A 139 -21.06 -7.79 9.64
N GLY A 140 -20.90 -9.11 9.58
CA GLY A 140 -21.80 -10.00 8.86
C GLY A 140 -21.70 -9.89 7.33
N LEU A 141 -20.67 -9.21 6.81
CA LEU A 141 -20.46 -8.98 5.38
C LEU A 141 -19.67 -10.11 4.70
N ALA A 142 -19.00 -10.95 5.47
CA ALA A 142 -18.25 -12.10 4.98
C ALA A 142 -18.31 -13.26 5.97
N LYS A 143 -17.96 -14.47 5.50
CA LYS A 143 -17.75 -15.61 6.40
C LYS A 143 -16.36 -15.51 7.04
N PRO A 144 -16.18 -16.03 8.28
CA PRO A 144 -14.86 -16.11 8.90
C PRO A 144 -13.85 -16.82 7.99
N LEU A 145 -12.68 -16.23 7.87
CA LEU A 145 -11.63 -16.74 6.98
C LEU A 145 -10.78 -17.81 7.67
N ASN A 146 -10.64 -18.96 7.00
CA ASN A 146 -9.78 -20.04 7.48
C ASN A 146 -8.29 -19.69 7.32
N GLU A 147 -7.46 -20.07 8.30
CA GLU A 147 -6.01 -19.85 8.29
C GLU A 147 -5.30 -20.42 7.04
N LYS A 148 -5.72 -21.60 6.58
CA LYS A 148 -5.13 -22.21 5.38
C LYS A 148 -5.42 -21.40 4.13
N VAL A 149 -6.61 -20.79 4.05
CA VAL A 149 -6.97 -19.90 2.94
C VAL A 149 -6.17 -18.63 3.00
N LEU A 150 -6.04 -18.02 4.19
CA LEU A 150 -5.27 -16.79 4.38
C LEU A 150 -3.79 -16.96 3.98
N LYS A 151 -3.16 -18.05 4.40
CA LYS A 151 -1.77 -18.37 4.01
C LYS A 151 -1.58 -18.54 2.51
N ARG A 152 -2.59 -19.09 1.82
CA ARG A 152 -2.55 -19.28 0.36
C ARG A 152 -2.91 -18.01 -0.41
N PHE A 153 -3.57 -17.07 0.24
CA PHE A 153 -3.99 -15.80 -0.37
C PHE A 153 -2.80 -14.87 -0.65
N ILE A 154 -1.75 -14.95 0.15
CA ILE A 154 -0.55 -14.15 -0.05
C ILE A 154 0.40 -14.90 -0.99
N PHE A 155 0.73 -14.29 -2.11
CA PHE A 155 1.76 -14.78 -3.00
C PHE A 155 3.13 -14.56 -2.37
N HIS A 156 3.81 -15.66 -2.05
CA HIS A 156 5.19 -15.64 -1.58
C HIS A 156 6.11 -15.87 -2.77
N ASP A 157 7.00 -14.94 -2.98
CA ASP A 157 8.06 -15.10 -3.96
C ASP A 157 9.01 -16.18 -3.45
N SER A 158 9.01 -17.33 -4.13
CA SER A 158 9.90 -18.46 -3.79
C SER A 158 11.28 -18.33 -4.42
N ALA A 159 11.54 -17.22 -5.14
CA ALA A 159 12.89 -16.97 -5.62
C ALA A 159 13.82 -16.72 -4.42
N PRO A 160 14.99 -17.37 -4.39
CA PRO A 160 16.03 -17.02 -3.43
C PRO A 160 16.32 -15.51 -3.54
N LEU A 161 16.58 -14.87 -2.42
CA LEU A 161 17.08 -13.51 -2.42
C LEU A 161 18.34 -13.47 -3.29
N GLU A 162 18.27 -12.84 -4.46
CA GLU A 162 19.45 -12.67 -5.31
C GLU A 162 20.33 -11.59 -4.68
N LEU A 163 21.20 -12.04 -3.81
CA LEU A 163 22.21 -11.18 -3.22
C LEU A 163 23.29 -10.87 -4.26
N ALA A 164 23.75 -9.64 -4.29
CA ALA A 164 24.90 -9.26 -5.09
C ALA A 164 26.16 -10.01 -4.61
N GLU A 165 27.14 -10.20 -5.48
CA GLU A 165 28.36 -10.96 -5.15
C GLU A 165 29.08 -10.44 -3.90
N ASN A 166 29.11 -9.12 -3.72
CA ASN A 166 29.71 -8.49 -2.55
C ASN A 166 28.91 -8.77 -1.26
N GLU A 167 27.58 -8.87 -1.34
CA GLU A 167 26.70 -9.23 -0.21
C GLU A 167 26.85 -10.69 0.18
N GLN A 168 26.91 -11.58 -0.81
CA GLN A 168 27.20 -13.01 -0.60
C GLN A 168 28.56 -13.20 0.06
N ALA A 169 29.58 -12.51 -0.45
CA ALA A 169 30.94 -12.57 0.11
C ALA A 169 31.00 -12.01 1.54
N TRP A 170 30.19 -10.97 1.84
CA TRP A 170 30.09 -10.42 3.19
C TRP A 170 29.42 -11.41 4.15
N LEU A 171 28.29 -12.00 3.76
CA LEU A 171 27.60 -13.02 4.57
C LEU A 171 28.47 -14.26 4.83
N ALA A 172 29.21 -14.70 3.83
CA ALA A 172 30.13 -15.82 3.99
C ALA A 172 31.22 -15.55 5.03
N LYS A 173 31.65 -14.29 5.18
CA LYS A 173 32.62 -13.86 6.19
C LYS A 173 32.01 -13.58 7.57
N HIS A 174 30.69 -13.39 7.63
CA HIS A 174 29.94 -13.03 8.83
C HIS A 174 28.82 -14.05 9.09
N PRO A 175 29.14 -15.30 9.43
CA PRO A 175 28.14 -16.37 9.63
C PRO A 175 27.24 -16.10 10.84
N ILE A 176 27.60 -15.17 11.71
CA ILE A 176 26.81 -14.75 12.86
C ILE A 176 26.60 -13.23 12.76
N ILE A 177 25.36 -12.82 12.60
CA ILE A 177 24.96 -11.43 12.68
C ILE A 177 24.45 -11.16 14.10
N ARG A 178 25.08 -10.24 14.81
CA ARG A 178 24.65 -9.83 16.15
C ARG A 178 23.77 -8.59 16.03
N VAL A 179 22.56 -8.68 16.55
CA VAL A 179 21.62 -7.56 16.60
C VAL A 179 21.57 -7.06 18.05
N GLY A 180 21.81 -5.77 18.23
CA GLY A 180 21.56 -5.12 19.52
C GLY A 180 20.06 -4.82 19.63
N VAL A 181 19.50 -5.15 20.79
CA VAL A 181 18.08 -4.85 21.10
C VAL A 181 18.03 -4.01 22.37
N ASP A 182 17.05 -3.12 22.46
CA ASP A 182 16.71 -2.43 23.69
C ASP A 182 15.76 -3.32 24.51
N ARG A 183 16.19 -3.71 25.70
CA ARG A 183 15.43 -4.64 26.55
C ARG A 183 14.16 -4.06 27.14
N ASP A 184 14.10 -2.74 27.24
CA ASP A 184 13.06 -2.02 27.99
C ASP A 184 12.17 -1.16 27.06
N PHE A 185 12.18 -1.40 25.76
CA PHE A 185 11.42 -0.62 24.77
C PHE A 185 10.13 -1.34 24.31
N ALA A 186 9.36 -1.82 25.26
CA ALA A 186 8.05 -2.42 24.94
C ALA A 186 7.10 -1.36 24.30
N PRO A 187 6.27 -1.77 23.32
CA PRO A 187 6.04 -3.12 22.79
C PRO A 187 6.93 -3.45 21.57
N TYR A 188 7.94 -2.66 21.26
CA TYR A 188 8.73 -2.80 20.04
C TYR A 188 9.90 -3.78 20.21
N GLU A 189 10.56 -3.74 21.37
CA GLU A 189 11.66 -4.63 21.71
C GLU A 189 11.54 -5.01 23.19
N TRP A 190 11.67 -6.30 23.51
CA TRP A 190 11.79 -6.82 24.87
C TRP A 190 12.49 -8.19 24.84
N VAL A 191 13.01 -8.60 25.99
CA VAL A 191 13.58 -9.92 26.20
C VAL A 191 12.81 -10.59 27.33
N ASP A 192 12.26 -11.79 27.08
CA ASP A 192 11.60 -12.64 28.08
C ASP A 192 12.60 -13.16 29.15
#